data_367b2985e0827a92ab83c5544f7d2fb3
#
_entry.id   367b2985e0827a92ab83c5544f7d2fb3
#
_cell.length_a   1.000
_cell.length_b   1.000
_cell.length_c   1.000
_cell.angle_alpha   90.00
_cell.angle_beta   90.00
_cell.angle_gamma   90.00
#
_symmetry.space_group_name_H-M   'P 1'
#
loop_
_entity.id
_entity.type
_entity.pdbx_description
1 polymer ?
#
loop_
_entity_poly.entity_id
_entity_poly.type
_entity_poly.pdbx_seq_one_letter_code
_entity_poly.pdbx_strand_id
1 'polypeptide(L)'
;MGLPRLLDAIAALPRPCALVQAASGTVFEDSPTAPQNESTPRAPRTPYACAKAETLDLVASARAAGVHASAAILYNHESPLRGSGFVTRRITEGAARIAAGLQETLELGNIEVCRDWGWAPDYVRGMRAMASATTPDDYILATGEAHWLQEFLQIAFSAVGIDDWTQVVVTREDLRRSTDP
;
A
#
# COMPACT_ATOMS: atom_id res chain seq x y z
N MET A 1 -0.64 8.69 18.85
CA MET A 1 0.23 9.46 19.79
C MET A 1 1.70 9.61 19.33
N GLY A 2 2.19 8.91 18.33
CA GLY A 2 3.59 9.02 17.88
C GLY A 2 3.87 10.23 16.99
N LEU A 3 3.05 10.43 15.94
CA LEU A 3 3.31 11.46 14.93
C LEU A 3 3.33 12.89 15.50
N PRO A 4 2.38 13.35 16.33
CA PRO A 4 2.44 14.70 16.89
C PRO A 4 3.74 14.96 17.66
N ARG A 5 4.17 14.04 18.52
CA ARG A 5 5.43 14.17 19.27
C ARG A 5 6.67 14.23 18.37
N LEU A 6 6.65 13.49 17.26
CA LEU A 6 7.72 13.53 16.26
C LEU A 6 7.75 14.89 15.55
N LEU A 7 6.59 15.43 15.18
CA LEU A 7 6.46 16.74 14.55
C LEU A 7 6.93 17.84 15.49
N ASP A 8 6.53 17.81 16.77
CA ASP A 8 7.00 18.75 17.80
C ASP A 8 8.54 18.69 17.97
N ALA A 9 9.09 17.49 18.00
CA ALA A 9 10.53 17.29 18.11
C ALA A 9 11.27 17.83 16.88
N ILE A 10 10.75 17.61 15.67
CA ILE A 10 11.32 18.13 14.43
C ILE A 10 11.27 19.66 14.41
N ALA A 11 10.15 20.25 14.81
CA ALA A 11 10.01 21.70 14.87
C ALA A 11 11.00 22.37 15.85
N ALA A 12 11.40 21.66 16.90
CA ALA A 12 12.36 22.13 17.91
C ALA A 12 13.84 21.92 17.50
N LEU A 13 14.13 21.27 16.38
CA LEU A 13 15.51 21.03 15.95
C LEU A 13 16.22 22.33 15.54
N PRO A 14 17.49 22.48 15.88
CA PRO A 14 18.27 23.66 15.50
C PRO A 14 18.62 23.69 14.00
N ARG A 15 18.43 22.55 13.29
CA ARG A 15 18.61 22.43 11.85
C ARG A 15 17.32 21.91 11.23
N PRO A 16 16.90 22.44 10.06
CA PRO A 16 15.75 21.92 9.35
C PRO A 16 15.89 20.41 9.07
N CYS A 17 14.82 19.68 9.32
CA CYS A 17 14.72 18.25 9.04
C CYS A 17 13.44 18.02 8.25
N ALA A 18 13.55 17.40 7.07
CA ALA A 18 12.40 17.02 6.27
C ALA A 18 11.75 15.76 6.81
N LEU A 19 10.42 15.78 6.91
CA LEU A 19 9.59 14.60 7.22
C LEU A 19 8.82 14.18 5.98
N VAL A 20 8.85 12.89 5.65
CA VAL A 20 7.91 12.26 4.71
C VAL A 20 7.12 11.20 5.46
N GLN A 21 5.84 11.47 5.69
CA GLN A 21 4.93 10.56 6.38
C GLN A 21 4.29 9.59 5.38
N ALA A 22 4.44 8.30 5.62
CA ALA A 22 3.74 7.27 4.86
C ALA A 22 2.25 7.25 5.23
N ALA A 23 1.40 7.73 4.34
CA ALA A 23 -0.05 7.56 4.36
C ALA A 23 -0.46 6.30 3.54
N SER A 24 -1.67 6.24 3.02
CA SER A 24 -2.16 5.08 2.25
C SER A 24 -3.28 5.51 1.31
N GLY A 25 -3.36 4.90 0.12
CA GLY A 25 -4.49 5.04 -0.81
C GLY A 25 -5.84 4.60 -0.22
N THR A 26 -5.84 3.86 0.90
CA THR A 26 -7.07 3.50 1.61
C THR A 26 -7.83 4.71 2.17
N VAL A 27 -7.23 5.88 2.21
CA VAL A 27 -7.95 7.12 2.57
C VAL A 27 -9.05 7.48 1.57
N PHE A 28 -9.04 6.86 0.39
CA PHE A 28 -10.03 7.03 -0.68
C PHE A 28 -10.97 5.81 -0.85
N GLU A 29 -11.05 4.89 0.12
CA GLU A 29 -11.77 3.61 -0.01
C GLU A 29 -13.17 3.73 -0.60
N ASP A 30 -13.97 4.71 -0.18
CA ASP A 30 -15.35 4.92 -0.64
C ASP A 30 -15.48 6.10 -1.62
N SER A 31 -14.37 6.64 -2.12
CA SER A 31 -14.46 7.73 -3.10
C SER A 31 -14.99 7.20 -4.43
N PRO A 32 -16.02 7.81 -5.01
CA PRO A 32 -16.52 7.45 -6.33
C PRO A 32 -15.61 7.96 -7.46
N THR A 33 -14.60 8.77 -7.14
CA THR A 33 -13.70 9.39 -8.12
C THR A 33 -12.62 8.42 -8.57
N ALA A 34 -12.50 8.22 -9.88
CA ALA A 34 -11.42 7.45 -10.49
C ALA A 34 -11.04 8.10 -11.84
N PRO A 35 -9.76 8.26 -12.17
CA PRO A 35 -8.62 8.05 -11.27
C PRO A 35 -8.59 9.07 -10.12
N GLN A 36 -8.01 8.65 -8.98
CA GLN A 36 -7.83 9.49 -7.81
C GLN A 36 -6.60 10.40 -7.97
N ASN A 37 -6.66 11.57 -7.35
CA ASN A 37 -5.54 12.52 -7.25
C ASN A 37 -5.51 13.14 -5.85
N GLU A 38 -4.54 13.99 -5.56
CA GLU A 38 -4.32 14.59 -4.25
C GLU A 38 -5.49 15.49 -3.78
N SER A 39 -6.31 15.99 -4.72
CA SER A 39 -7.51 16.79 -4.42
C SER A 39 -8.78 15.92 -4.28
N THR A 40 -8.70 14.62 -4.50
CA THR A 40 -9.83 13.70 -4.34
C THR A 40 -10.33 13.73 -2.90
N PRO A 41 -11.64 13.89 -2.65
CA PRO A 41 -12.20 13.85 -1.30
C PRO A 41 -11.89 12.52 -0.60
N ARG A 42 -11.37 12.61 0.61
CA ARG A 42 -11.08 11.43 1.43
C ARG A 42 -12.38 10.81 1.94
N ALA A 43 -12.48 9.49 1.86
CA ALA A 43 -13.63 8.69 2.29
C ALA A 43 -13.17 7.39 2.98
N PRO A 44 -12.44 7.47 4.13
CA PRO A 44 -11.92 6.29 4.82
C PRO A 44 -13.06 5.53 5.52
N ARG A 45 -13.06 4.19 5.42
CA ARG A 45 -14.05 3.31 6.07
C ARG A 45 -13.51 2.58 7.29
N THR A 46 -12.28 2.12 7.17
CA THR A 46 -11.67 1.27 8.20
C THR A 46 -10.98 2.10 9.27
N PRO A 47 -10.82 1.59 10.51
CA PRO A 47 -10.03 2.27 11.53
C PRO A 47 -8.59 2.58 11.07
N TYR A 48 -8.00 1.70 10.24
CA TYR A 48 -6.70 1.94 9.63
C TYR A 48 -6.72 3.13 8.66
N ALA A 49 -7.70 3.17 7.75
CA ALA A 49 -7.87 4.25 6.79
C ALA A 49 -8.15 5.59 7.49
N CYS A 50 -9.01 5.59 8.53
CA CYS A 50 -9.25 6.78 9.36
C CYS A 50 -7.97 7.29 10.03
N ALA A 51 -7.18 6.40 10.63
CA ALA A 51 -5.91 6.77 11.24
C ALA A 51 -4.92 7.34 10.20
N LYS A 52 -4.90 6.78 8.97
CA LYS A 52 -4.07 7.31 7.87
C LYS A 52 -4.56 8.67 7.37
N ALA A 53 -5.87 8.89 7.30
CA ALA A 53 -6.44 10.19 6.95
C ALA A 53 -6.09 11.26 8.00
N GLU A 54 -6.16 10.92 9.28
CA GLU A 54 -5.74 11.83 10.38
C GLU A 54 -4.25 12.22 10.25
N THR A 55 -3.38 11.32 9.80
CA THR A 55 -1.97 11.67 9.60
C THR A 55 -1.77 12.71 8.51
N LEU A 56 -2.63 12.77 7.48
CA LEU A 56 -2.59 13.79 6.44
C LEU A 56 -2.90 15.18 7.04
N ASP A 57 -3.90 15.26 7.90
CA ASP A 57 -4.27 16.53 8.56
C ASP A 57 -3.16 17.04 9.50
N LEU A 58 -2.53 16.13 10.24
CA LEU A 58 -1.40 16.46 11.11
C LEU A 58 -0.19 16.96 10.32
N VAL A 59 0.13 16.32 9.19
CA VAL A 59 1.23 16.74 8.30
C VAL A 59 0.92 18.10 7.68
N ALA A 60 -0.30 18.31 7.18
CA ALA A 60 -0.71 19.60 6.62
C ALA A 60 -0.64 20.72 7.66
N SER A 61 -1.07 20.47 8.90
CA SER A 61 -0.99 21.44 10.00
C SER A 61 0.46 21.79 10.37
N ALA A 62 1.34 20.78 10.42
CA ALA A 62 2.76 21.00 10.69
C ALA A 62 3.44 21.79 9.55
N ARG A 63 3.08 21.50 8.31
CA ARG A 63 3.55 22.23 7.12
C ARG A 63 3.13 23.70 7.19
N ALA A 64 1.87 23.97 7.54
CA ALA A 64 1.37 25.33 7.74
C ALA A 64 2.09 26.08 8.87
N ALA A 65 2.61 25.37 9.89
CA ALA A 65 3.44 25.88 10.96
C ALA A 65 4.94 26.02 10.59
N GLY A 66 5.31 25.77 9.34
CA GLY A 66 6.69 25.95 8.84
C GLY A 66 7.58 24.72 8.92
N VAL A 67 7.08 23.56 9.34
CA VAL A 67 7.83 22.30 9.29
C VAL A 67 7.88 21.79 7.83
N HIS A 68 9.06 21.36 7.36
CA HIS A 68 9.19 20.74 6.07
C HIS A 68 8.61 19.31 6.12
N ALA A 69 7.28 19.21 5.98
CA ALA A 69 6.56 17.96 6.13
C ALA A 69 5.69 17.65 4.91
N SER A 70 5.84 16.45 4.37
CA SER A 70 5.10 15.91 3.23
C SER A 70 4.43 14.59 3.60
N ALA A 71 3.30 14.27 2.97
CA ALA A 71 2.69 12.97 3.09
C ALA A 71 2.74 12.20 1.76
N ALA A 72 3.25 10.98 1.80
CA ALA A 72 3.22 10.05 0.68
C ALA A 72 1.96 9.17 0.79
N ILE A 73 0.99 9.39 -0.09
CA ILE A 73 -0.24 8.58 -0.19
C ILE A 73 0.10 7.35 -1.04
N LEU A 74 0.50 6.28 -0.36
CA LEU A 74 1.05 5.08 -0.99
C LEU A 74 -0.07 4.14 -1.41
N TYR A 75 -0.08 3.73 -2.67
CA TYR A 75 -0.82 2.57 -3.16
C TYR A 75 -0.04 1.30 -2.85
N ASN A 76 -0.57 0.12 -3.24
CA ASN A 76 0.09 -1.11 -2.87
C ASN A 76 1.46 -1.19 -3.53
N HIS A 77 2.46 -1.60 -2.78
CA HIS A 77 3.83 -1.71 -3.27
C HIS A 77 4.48 -2.95 -2.70
N GLU A 78 5.15 -3.69 -3.55
CA GLU A 78 5.62 -5.02 -3.30
C GLU A 78 7.12 -5.17 -3.53
N SER A 79 7.72 -6.12 -2.84
CA SER A 79 9.11 -6.52 -3.03
C SER A 79 9.35 -7.93 -2.49
N PRO A 80 10.52 -8.56 -2.77
CA PRO A 80 10.90 -9.83 -2.15
C PRO A 80 10.94 -9.79 -0.62
N LEU A 81 10.99 -8.59 -0.01
CA LEU A 81 10.98 -8.40 1.44
C LEU A 81 9.57 -8.32 2.03
N ARG A 82 8.53 -8.49 1.22
CA ARG A 82 7.14 -8.44 1.69
C ARG A 82 6.88 -9.54 2.72
N GLY A 83 6.26 -9.19 3.83
CA GLY A 83 5.91 -10.17 4.88
C GLY A 83 4.84 -11.17 4.43
N SER A 84 4.90 -12.40 4.93
CA SER A 84 3.99 -13.51 4.58
C SER A 84 2.51 -13.27 4.92
N GLY A 85 2.18 -12.30 5.77
CA GLY A 85 0.81 -11.90 6.05
C GLY A 85 0.10 -11.18 4.90
N PHE A 86 0.80 -10.80 3.84
CA PHE A 86 0.25 -10.13 2.68
C PHE A 86 -0.02 -11.10 1.53
N VAL A 87 -1.11 -10.84 0.79
CA VAL A 87 -1.62 -11.76 -0.22
C VAL A 87 -0.60 -12.05 -1.33
N THR A 88 0.12 -11.08 -1.80
CA THR A 88 1.15 -11.24 -2.85
C THR A 88 2.26 -12.19 -2.41
N ARG A 89 2.76 -12.04 -1.17
CA ARG A 89 3.77 -12.94 -0.61
C ARG A 89 3.21 -14.34 -0.36
N ARG A 90 1.98 -14.44 0.17
CA ARG A 90 1.31 -15.74 0.35
C ARG A 90 1.18 -16.50 -0.96
N ILE A 91 0.85 -15.80 -2.06
CA ILE A 91 0.73 -16.40 -3.38
C ILE A 91 2.10 -16.91 -3.87
N THR A 92 3.14 -16.08 -3.83
CA THR A 92 4.48 -16.48 -4.33
C THR A 92 5.09 -17.61 -3.49
N GLU A 93 4.93 -17.58 -2.17
CA GLU A 93 5.36 -18.67 -1.29
C GLU A 93 4.54 -19.94 -1.51
N GLY A 94 3.21 -19.82 -1.64
CA GLY A 94 2.32 -20.95 -1.93
C GLY A 94 2.66 -21.61 -3.25
N ALA A 95 2.83 -20.84 -4.32
CA ALA A 95 3.22 -21.35 -5.63
C ALA A 95 4.56 -22.11 -5.57
N ALA A 96 5.57 -21.54 -4.92
CA ALA A 96 6.87 -22.19 -4.75
C ALA A 96 6.78 -23.49 -3.93
N ARG A 97 5.99 -23.51 -2.85
CA ARG A 97 5.81 -24.71 -2.01
C ARG A 97 5.03 -25.80 -2.73
N ILE A 98 4.02 -25.45 -3.53
CA ILE A 98 3.24 -26.39 -4.32
C ILE A 98 4.14 -27.00 -5.41
N ALA A 99 4.91 -26.21 -6.14
CA ALA A 99 5.87 -26.68 -7.13
C ALA A 99 6.94 -27.62 -6.54
N ALA A 100 7.33 -27.38 -5.28
CA ALA A 100 8.28 -28.23 -4.56
C ALA A 100 7.64 -29.49 -3.93
N GLY A 101 6.32 -29.70 -4.08
CA GLY A 101 5.59 -30.83 -3.46
C GLY A 101 5.47 -30.72 -1.93
N LEU A 102 5.67 -29.54 -1.37
CA LEU A 102 5.59 -29.27 0.08
C LEU A 102 4.20 -28.83 0.54
N GLN A 103 3.32 -28.58 -0.39
CA GLN A 103 1.94 -28.13 -0.16
C GLN A 103 1.07 -28.58 -1.35
N GLU A 104 -0.16 -29.00 -1.09
CA GLU A 104 -1.08 -29.45 -2.14
C GLU A 104 -1.91 -28.31 -2.72
N THR A 105 -2.42 -27.43 -1.87
CA THR A 105 -3.29 -26.33 -2.27
C THR A 105 -2.93 -25.02 -1.55
N LEU A 106 -3.24 -23.90 -2.18
CA LEU A 106 -3.18 -22.58 -1.59
C LEU A 106 -4.60 -22.07 -1.28
N GLU A 107 -4.89 -21.82 -0.01
CA GLU A 107 -6.17 -21.26 0.41
C GLU A 107 -6.10 -19.72 0.45
N LEU A 108 -7.05 -19.07 -0.22
CA LEU A 108 -7.18 -17.61 -0.27
C LEU A 108 -8.64 -17.20 0.05
N GLY A 109 -8.83 -15.96 0.46
CA GLY A 109 -10.16 -15.34 0.60
C GLY A 109 -10.68 -14.86 -0.75
N ASN A 110 -11.04 -13.56 -0.84
CA ASN A 110 -11.49 -12.97 -2.08
C ASN A 110 -10.33 -12.81 -3.08
N ILE A 111 -10.45 -13.41 -4.26
CA ILE A 111 -9.51 -13.27 -5.37
C ILE A 111 -10.03 -12.32 -6.47
N GLU A 112 -11.29 -11.88 -6.36
CA GLU A 112 -11.93 -10.92 -7.26
C GLU A 112 -11.69 -9.49 -6.79
N VAL A 113 -10.43 -9.16 -6.58
CA VAL A 113 -9.99 -7.82 -6.18
C VAL A 113 -9.03 -7.25 -7.20
N CYS A 114 -9.21 -5.96 -7.49
CA CYS A 114 -8.37 -5.21 -8.40
C CYS A 114 -7.60 -4.14 -7.59
N ARG A 115 -6.30 -4.01 -7.80
CA ARG A 115 -5.43 -3.07 -7.09
C ARG A 115 -4.33 -2.55 -8.01
N ASP A 116 -3.89 -1.33 -7.73
CA ASP A 116 -2.63 -0.82 -8.25
C ASP A 116 -1.50 -1.40 -7.39
N TRP A 117 -0.60 -2.18 -8.00
CA TRP A 117 0.60 -2.72 -7.35
C TRP A 117 1.85 -2.21 -8.03
N GLY A 118 2.71 -1.54 -7.29
CA GLY A 118 3.98 -1.06 -7.78
C GLY A 118 5.18 -1.75 -7.13
N TRP A 119 6.37 -1.41 -7.62
CA TRP A 119 7.63 -1.90 -7.09
C TRP A 119 8.11 -1.01 -5.93
N ALA A 120 8.26 -1.57 -4.73
CA ALA A 120 8.56 -0.80 -3.52
C ALA A 120 9.79 0.13 -3.62
N PRO A 121 10.91 -0.24 -4.30
CA PRO A 121 12.01 0.69 -4.51
C PRO A 121 11.64 1.96 -5.26
N ASP A 122 10.65 1.93 -6.15
CA ASP A 122 10.17 3.13 -6.88
C ASP A 122 9.46 4.08 -5.93
N TYR A 123 8.64 3.54 -5.03
CA TYR A 123 7.98 4.30 -3.98
C TYR A 123 9.00 4.94 -3.02
N VAL A 124 10.06 4.21 -2.66
CA VAL A 124 11.16 4.76 -1.84
C VAL A 124 11.89 5.89 -2.58
N ARG A 125 12.12 5.75 -3.91
CA ARG A 125 12.69 6.84 -4.71
C ARG A 125 11.79 8.06 -4.73
N GLY A 126 10.48 7.88 -4.88
CA GLY A 126 9.49 8.94 -4.79
C GLY A 126 9.53 9.66 -3.43
N MET A 127 9.48 8.91 -2.33
CA MET A 127 9.57 9.47 -0.97
C MET A 127 10.89 10.24 -0.74
N ARG A 128 12.00 9.73 -1.27
CA ARG A 128 13.29 10.44 -1.22
C ARG A 128 13.26 11.77 -1.99
N ALA A 129 12.66 11.77 -3.18
CA ALA A 129 12.47 12.99 -3.96
C ALA A 129 11.62 14.02 -3.20
N MET A 130 10.53 13.58 -2.55
CA MET A 130 9.70 14.43 -1.69
C MET A 130 10.49 15.05 -0.54
N ALA A 131 11.35 14.27 0.12
CA ALA A 131 12.20 14.78 1.21
C ALA A 131 13.21 15.83 0.74
N SER A 132 13.56 15.83 -0.55
CA SER A 132 14.51 16.77 -1.17
C SER A 132 13.83 17.91 -1.93
N ALA A 133 12.51 17.93 -2.01
CA ALA A 133 11.76 18.95 -2.70
C ALA A 133 11.90 20.31 -1.98
N THR A 134 11.97 21.40 -2.74
CA THR A 134 12.08 22.76 -2.17
C THR A 134 10.82 23.15 -1.39
N THR A 135 9.66 22.71 -1.88
CA THR A 135 8.36 22.97 -1.27
C THR A 135 7.74 21.63 -0.89
N PRO A 136 7.46 21.41 0.41
CA PRO A 136 6.80 20.18 0.85
C PRO A 136 5.33 20.18 0.42
N ASP A 137 4.83 19.01 -0.02
CA ASP A 137 3.42 18.81 -0.36
C ASP A 137 3.05 17.34 -0.18
N ASP A 138 1.76 17.01 -0.39
CA ASP A 138 1.28 15.63 -0.39
C ASP A 138 1.31 15.08 -1.82
N TYR A 139 1.70 13.83 -1.96
CA TYR A 139 1.82 13.16 -3.27
C TYR A 139 1.26 11.75 -3.22
N ILE A 140 0.50 11.39 -4.24
CA ILE A 140 0.14 10.01 -4.51
C ILE A 140 1.33 9.31 -5.16
N LEU A 141 1.71 8.14 -4.61
CA LEU A 141 2.66 7.23 -5.23
C LEU A 141 1.92 5.96 -5.64
N ALA A 142 1.75 5.80 -6.96
CA ALA A 142 1.01 4.73 -7.60
C ALA A 142 1.64 4.44 -8.98
N THR A 143 1.28 3.32 -9.62
CA THR A 143 1.67 3.03 -11.00
C THR A 143 0.72 3.69 -12.00
N GLY A 144 -0.52 3.92 -11.60
CA GLY A 144 -1.62 4.35 -12.47
C GLY A 144 -2.30 3.21 -13.20
N GLU A 145 -1.88 1.98 -12.99
CA GLU A 145 -2.45 0.78 -13.59
C GLU A 145 -2.96 -0.17 -12.50
N ALA A 146 -4.20 -0.63 -12.65
CA ALA A 146 -4.81 -1.56 -11.71
C ALA A 146 -4.89 -2.95 -12.33
N HIS A 147 -4.55 -3.98 -11.55
CA HIS A 147 -4.53 -5.37 -11.95
C HIS A 147 -5.42 -6.22 -11.06
N TRP A 148 -6.02 -7.26 -11.64
CA TRP A 148 -6.77 -8.26 -10.88
C TRP A 148 -5.82 -9.21 -10.14
N LEU A 149 -6.21 -9.64 -8.96
CA LEU A 149 -5.41 -10.61 -8.20
C LEU A 149 -5.26 -11.94 -8.95
N GLN A 150 -6.22 -12.28 -9.79
CA GLN A 150 -6.17 -13.44 -10.69
C GLN A 150 -5.03 -13.34 -11.73
N GLU A 151 -4.72 -12.16 -12.23
CA GLU A 151 -3.56 -11.94 -13.12
C GLU A 151 -2.24 -12.19 -12.36
N PHE A 152 -2.17 -11.72 -11.11
CA PHE A 152 -1.01 -11.98 -10.25
C PHE A 152 -0.85 -13.48 -9.95
N LEU A 153 -1.96 -14.20 -9.67
CA LEU A 153 -1.96 -15.65 -9.51
C LEU A 153 -1.41 -16.34 -10.76
N GLN A 154 -1.92 -15.99 -11.94
CA GLN A 154 -1.46 -16.57 -13.20
C GLN A 154 0.05 -16.40 -13.38
N ILE A 155 0.57 -15.19 -13.17
CA ILE A 155 2.01 -14.90 -13.31
C ILE A 155 2.83 -15.69 -12.29
N ALA A 156 2.42 -15.70 -11.02
CA ALA A 156 3.15 -16.35 -9.94
C ALA A 156 3.24 -17.88 -10.13
N PHE A 157 2.15 -18.53 -10.54
CA PHE A 157 2.10 -19.96 -10.76
C PHE A 157 2.80 -20.37 -12.07
N SER A 158 2.64 -19.61 -13.14
CA SER A 158 3.39 -19.85 -14.39
C SER A 158 4.90 -19.74 -14.18
N ALA A 159 5.37 -18.84 -13.31
CA ALA A 159 6.80 -18.70 -13.01
C ALA A 159 7.43 -19.94 -12.36
N VAL A 160 6.61 -20.84 -11.79
CA VAL A 160 7.05 -22.11 -11.19
C VAL A 160 6.60 -23.35 -12.00
N GLY A 161 6.12 -23.15 -13.25
CA GLY A 161 5.74 -24.22 -14.18
C GLY A 161 4.35 -24.79 -13.93
N ILE A 162 3.46 -24.08 -13.25
CA ILE A 162 2.06 -24.47 -13.05
C ILE A 162 1.19 -23.53 -13.91
N ASP A 163 0.75 -24.03 -15.08
CA ASP A 163 0.01 -23.21 -16.05
C ASP A 163 -1.45 -22.97 -15.64
N ASP A 164 -2.08 -23.92 -14.94
CA ASP A 164 -3.45 -23.80 -14.44
C ASP A 164 -3.48 -23.75 -12.90
N TRP A 165 -3.39 -22.54 -12.39
CA TRP A 165 -3.45 -22.31 -10.94
C TRP A 165 -4.81 -22.66 -10.32
N THR A 166 -5.89 -22.75 -11.11
CA THR A 166 -7.24 -23.05 -10.59
C THR A 166 -7.34 -24.46 -10.00
N GLN A 167 -6.45 -25.35 -10.38
CA GLN A 167 -6.39 -26.72 -9.86
C GLN A 167 -5.82 -26.80 -8.42
N VAL A 168 -5.11 -25.76 -8.00
CA VAL A 168 -4.35 -25.77 -6.74
C VAL A 168 -4.69 -24.58 -5.82
N VAL A 169 -5.50 -23.63 -6.28
CA VAL A 169 -5.96 -22.51 -5.45
C VAL A 169 -7.42 -22.73 -5.05
N VAL A 170 -7.68 -22.66 -3.76
CA VAL A 170 -9.02 -22.83 -3.17
C VAL A 170 -9.44 -21.50 -2.52
N THR A 171 -10.58 -20.97 -2.94
CA THR A 171 -11.17 -19.81 -2.29
C THR A 171 -12.01 -20.23 -1.09
N ARG A 172 -11.80 -19.54 0.04
CA ARG A 172 -12.51 -19.80 1.29
C ARG A 172 -13.22 -18.56 1.79
N GLU A 173 -14.52 -18.69 2.05
CA GLU A 173 -15.39 -17.61 2.52
C GLU A 173 -14.96 -17.08 3.91
N ASP A 174 -14.53 -17.98 4.81
CA ASP A 174 -14.06 -17.63 6.14
C ASP A 174 -12.72 -16.86 6.16
N LEU A 175 -12.01 -16.83 5.03
CA LEU A 175 -10.80 -16.02 4.83
C LEU A 175 -11.07 -14.67 4.15
N ARG A 176 -12.30 -14.38 3.74
CA ARG A 176 -12.66 -13.05 3.23
C ARG A 176 -12.59 -12.01 4.33
N ARG A 177 -12.04 -10.87 4.01
CA ARG A 177 -12.02 -9.73 4.95
C ARG A 177 -13.36 -9.01 4.87
N SER A 178 -13.84 -8.50 6.00
CA SER A 178 -15.06 -7.68 6.04
C SER A 178 -14.95 -6.37 5.24
N THR A 179 -13.76 -6.03 4.79
CA THR A 179 -13.43 -4.84 3.99
C THR A 179 -13.24 -5.16 2.50
N ASP A 180 -13.33 -6.43 2.10
CA ASP A 180 -13.30 -6.80 0.69
C ASP A 180 -14.62 -6.33 0.03
N PRO A 181 -14.57 -5.76 -1.19
CA PRO A 181 -15.76 -5.33 -1.91
C PRO A 181 -16.68 -6.48 -2.23
#